data_563f50ee7b9072682a7b3393417f13a7
#
_entry.id   563f50ee7b9072682a7b3393417f13a7
#
_cell.length_a   1.000
_cell.length_b   1.000
_cell.length_c   1.000
_cell.angle_alpha   90.00
_cell.angle_beta   90.00
_cell.angle_gamma   90.00
#
_symmetry.space_group_name_H-M   'P 1'
#
loop_
_entity.id
_entity.type
_entity.pdbx_description
1 polymer ?
#
loop_
_entity_poly.entity_id
_entity_poly.type
_entity_poly.pdbx_seq_one_letter_code
_entity_poly.pdbx_strand_id
1 'polypeptide(L)'
;MKKATVTVHSDFLGGKVDKRIFGSFIEHLGRAVYGGIYEPDHPTADEQGFRKDVIDLVSELGVPIVRYPGGNFVSGYDWKDGIGNNRKRKLDLAWGVTETNEVGLNEFASWAKKANTEVMMAVNLGTKNPDDARQIVEYCNHKSGSELSDLRISHGYKDPHNIKLWCLGNEMDGPWQMCAMKPMEYARKANEAAKLMKWVDPSIELVACGSSNINMPTFGTWEQTVLEECFDNIDYISLHQYYGNRDNDTANFLARTVDFDAFIRTVISICDYVAGKKHSKKKINLSFDEWNVWYHSDNAPFERWSSAPHQLEDIYNVEDAVLVGSMLITLLRHADRVKVACLAQLVNVIAPIMTQNGGDAYRQTIFFPFQAASKYGRGTVLQTIANGPAYDTKEYSDVPYIDSIAVDNGDTITLFAVNRANEPCDIAFKAGGFNLEYLDGSCIFDDDVKADNTFENPNRVGLKPVTVPTMEDGLYHMPVNPVSFNMFRFKKV
;
A
#
# COMPACT_ATOMS: atom_id res chain seq x y z
N MET A 1 -4.30 13.40 -33.01
CA MET A 1 -4.38 12.94 -31.63
C MET A 1 -5.49 11.90 -31.51
N LYS A 2 -5.27 10.78 -30.89
CA LYS A 2 -6.30 9.76 -30.60
C LYS A 2 -7.36 10.34 -29.68
N LYS A 3 -8.58 9.81 -29.70
CA LYS A 3 -9.68 10.28 -28.87
C LYS A 3 -10.22 9.13 -28.01
N ALA A 4 -10.47 9.41 -26.73
CA ALA A 4 -11.16 8.53 -25.80
C ALA A 4 -12.32 9.28 -25.16
N THR A 5 -13.38 8.57 -24.80
CA THR A 5 -14.50 9.13 -24.03
C THR A 5 -14.52 8.51 -22.64
N VAL A 6 -14.55 9.33 -21.61
CA VAL A 6 -14.74 8.89 -20.22
C VAL A 6 -16.09 9.39 -19.74
N THR A 7 -16.95 8.45 -19.33
CA THR A 7 -18.32 8.75 -18.91
C THR A 7 -18.54 8.35 -17.46
N VAL A 8 -19.13 9.26 -16.67
CA VAL A 8 -19.64 9.02 -15.32
C VAL A 8 -21.07 9.56 -15.20
N HIS A 9 -21.80 9.10 -14.19
CA HIS A 9 -23.13 9.61 -13.90
C HIS A 9 -23.37 9.67 -12.40
N SER A 10 -24.12 10.67 -11.93
CA SER A 10 -24.44 10.89 -10.51
C SER A 10 -25.16 9.70 -9.84
N ASP A 11 -25.94 8.95 -10.63
CA ASP A 11 -26.74 7.82 -10.13
C ASP A 11 -25.95 6.50 -10.07
N PHE A 12 -24.78 6.41 -10.72
CA PHE A 12 -23.99 5.19 -10.78
C PHE A 12 -22.80 5.25 -9.82
N LEU A 13 -23.12 4.98 -8.55
CA LEU A 13 -22.13 4.99 -7.48
C LEU A 13 -21.40 3.64 -7.42
N GLY A 14 -20.09 3.71 -7.16
CA GLY A 14 -19.25 2.60 -6.75
C GLY A 14 -19.14 2.53 -5.22
N GLY A 15 -17.99 2.11 -4.72
CA GLY A 15 -17.71 2.02 -3.29
C GLY A 15 -17.35 3.36 -2.65
N LYS A 16 -17.67 3.50 -1.36
CA LYS A 16 -17.07 4.56 -0.55
C LYS A 16 -15.62 4.20 -0.26
N VAL A 17 -14.72 5.13 -0.54
CA VAL A 17 -13.29 4.97 -0.31
C VAL A 17 -13.00 4.95 1.20
N ASP A 18 -12.39 3.87 1.70
CA ASP A 18 -11.77 3.87 3.02
C ASP A 18 -10.42 4.58 2.93
N LYS A 19 -10.14 5.50 3.87
CA LYS A 19 -8.86 6.23 3.86
C LYS A 19 -7.64 5.28 3.87
N ARG A 20 -7.78 4.09 4.46
CA ARG A 20 -6.71 3.07 4.59
C ARG A 20 -6.28 2.43 3.26
N ILE A 21 -6.97 2.71 2.14
CA ILE A 21 -6.49 2.38 0.78
C ILE A 21 -5.18 3.13 0.46
N PHE A 22 -4.92 4.25 1.11
CA PHE A 22 -3.70 5.04 0.96
C PHE A 22 -2.68 4.76 2.08
N GLY A 23 -2.64 3.54 2.58
CA GLY A 23 -1.65 3.08 3.55
C GLY A 23 -0.27 2.87 2.94
N SER A 24 0.70 2.66 3.82
CA SER A 24 2.04 2.27 3.44
C SER A 24 2.60 1.22 4.39
N PHE A 25 3.89 0.89 4.25
CA PHE A 25 4.51 -0.22 4.95
C PHE A 25 5.92 0.15 5.39
N ILE A 26 6.31 -0.22 6.58
CA ILE A 26 7.68 -0.17 7.10
C ILE A 26 8.02 -1.53 7.69
N GLU A 27 9.09 -2.11 7.19
CA GLU A 27 9.68 -3.34 7.66
C GLU A 27 11.07 -3.09 8.24
N HIS A 28 11.52 -3.90 9.19
CA HIS A 28 12.92 -3.96 9.61
C HIS A 28 13.76 -4.61 8.49
N LEU A 29 13.97 -3.83 7.44
CA LEU A 29 14.66 -4.20 6.21
C LEU A 29 15.49 -3.02 5.73
N GLY A 30 16.76 -3.28 5.37
CA GLY A 30 17.64 -2.23 4.88
C GLY A 30 17.62 -0.99 5.77
N ARG A 31 17.47 0.18 5.16
CA ARG A 31 17.41 1.46 5.87
C ARG A 31 15.98 2.02 6.03
N ALA A 32 14.95 1.18 6.01
CA ALA A 32 13.58 1.68 6.20
C ALA A 32 13.38 2.25 7.62
N VAL A 33 13.93 1.59 8.63
CA VAL A 33 13.89 2.04 10.03
C VAL A 33 15.14 2.86 10.36
N TYR A 34 16.31 2.22 10.46
CA TYR A 34 17.57 2.87 10.83
C TYR A 34 18.19 3.57 9.61
N GLY A 35 18.45 4.90 9.74
CA GLY A 35 18.83 5.76 8.62
C GLY A 35 17.64 6.16 7.73
N GLY A 36 16.43 5.67 8.05
CA GLY A 36 15.18 6.04 7.41
C GLY A 36 14.31 6.89 8.35
N ILE A 37 13.36 6.27 9.08
CA ILE A 37 12.52 7.00 10.03
C ILE A 37 13.25 7.36 11.33
N TYR A 38 14.29 6.62 11.67
CA TYR A 38 15.05 6.74 12.92
C TYR A 38 16.54 6.94 12.64
N GLU A 39 17.07 8.06 13.10
CA GLU A 39 18.48 8.43 13.00
C GLU A 39 18.80 9.46 14.12
N PRO A 40 19.17 8.99 15.33
CA PRO A 40 19.27 9.84 16.53
C PRO A 40 20.26 11.01 16.39
N ASP A 41 21.32 10.83 15.61
CA ASP A 41 22.36 11.84 15.40
C ASP A 41 22.05 12.79 14.22
N HIS A 42 20.90 12.63 13.56
CA HIS A 42 20.51 13.49 12.44
C HIS A 42 20.16 14.92 12.91
N PRO A 43 20.50 15.99 12.15
CA PRO A 43 20.19 17.38 12.53
C PRO A 43 18.69 17.65 12.78
N THR A 44 17.79 16.92 12.13
CA THR A 44 16.33 17.04 12.32
C THR A 44 15.76 16.04 13.32
N ALA A 45 16.59 15.20 13.97
CA ALA A 45 16.11 14.22 14.94
C ALA A 45 15.34 14.89 16.08
N ASP A 46 14.24 14.27 16.48
CA ASP A 46 13.54 14.67 17.69
C ASP A 46 14.19 14.03 18.93
N GLU A 47 13.62 14.31 20.12
CA GLU A 47 14.11 13.79 21.40
C GLU A 47 14.08 12.25 21.51
N GLN A 48 13.37 11.55 20.62
CA GLN A 48 13.31 10.09 20.54
C GLN A 48 14.17 9.52 19.41
N GLY A 49 14.86 10.37 18.62
CA GLY A 49 15.71 9.98 17.51
C GLY A 49 15.00 9.84 16.16
N PHE A 50 13.74 10.25 16.04
CA PHE A 50 13.02 10.21 14.77
C PHE A 50 13.30 11.45 13.91
N ARG A 51 13.50 11.24 12.63
CA ARG A 51 13.75 12.31 11.64
C ARG A 51 12.47 13.09 11.38
N LYS A 52 12.45 14.39 11.73
CA LYS A 52 11.30 15.30 11.52
C LYS A 52 11.06 15.57 10.04
N ASP A 53 12.12 15.72 9.23
CA ASP A 53 12.02 15.89 7.78
C ASP A 53 11.29 14.72 7.10
N VAL A 54 11.53 13.48 7.56
CA VAL A 54 10.81 12.30 7.09
C VAL A 54 9.36 12.30 7.56
N ILE A 55 9.09 12.66 8.82
CA ILE A 55 7.71 12.81 9.35
C ILE A 55 6.92 13.82 8.52
N ASP A 56 7.53 14.94 8.15
CA ASP A 56 6.91 15.98 7.32
C ASP A 56 6.56 15.44 5.92
N LEU A 57 7.47 14.68 5.28
CA LEU A 57 7.22 14.04 3.99
C LEU A 57 6.11 12.99 4.07
N VAL A 58 6.05 12.18 5.12
CA VAL A 58 4.97 11.20 5.34
C VAL A 58 3.62 11.90 5.52
N SER A 59 3.60 13.00 6.26
CA SER A 59 2.39 13.83 6.44
C SER A 59 1.95 14.48 5.12
N GLU A 60 2.90 14.96 4.32
CA GLU A 60 2.65 15.51 2.99
C GLU A 60 2.12 14.46 2.01
N LEU A 61 2.65 13.23 2.05
CA LEU A 61 2.18 12.09 1.27
C LEU A 61 0.75 11.69 1.66
N GLY A 62 0.36 11.94 2.90
CA GLY A 62 -0.99 11.74 3.41
C GLY A 62 -1.31 10.27 3.71
N VAL A 63 -0.37 9.54 4.29
CA VAL A 63 -0.49 8.12 4.66
C VAL A 63 -1.29 7.96 5.96
N PRO A 64 -2.51 7.39 5.93
CA PRO A 64 -3.36 7.29 7.11
C PRO A 64 -3.07 6.06 8.00
N ILE A 65 -2.37 5.06 7.48
CA ILE A 65 -2.03 3.83 8.19
C ILE A 65 -0.70 3.28 7.67
N VAL A 66 0.14 2.75 8.58
CA VAL A 66 1.40 2.09 8.21
C VAL A 66 1.43 0.69 8.82
N ARG A 67 1.67 -0.30 7.95
CA ARG A 67 1.89 -1.69 8.33
C ARG A 67 3.30 -1.87 8.90
N TYR A 68 3.44 -2.66 9.99
CA TYR A 68 4.67 -2.86 10.76
C TYR A 68 4.60 -4.21 11.53
N PRO A 69 5.67 -4.89 11.93
CA PRO A 69 7.10 -4.59 11.74
C PRO A 69 7.71 -5.20 10.49
N GLY A 70 6.93 -5.89 9.70
CA GLY A 70 7.42 -6.56 8.51
C GLY A 70 6.37 -7.39 7.81
N GLY A 71 6.81 -7.75 6.72
CA GLY A 71 6.88 -8.75 5.71
C GLY A 71 7.63 -10.01 6.18
N ASN A 72 8.68 -10.37 5.48
CA ASN A 72 9.45 -11.58 5.81
C ASN A 72 10.05 -11.54 7.22
N PHE A 73 10.43 -10.36 7.69
CA PHE A 73 10.97 -10.14 9.02
C PHE A 73 10.06 -10.67 10.13
N VAL A 74 8.74 -10.46 10.04
CA VAL A 74 7.83 -10.79 11.15
C VAL A 74 7.81 -12.27 11.48
N SER A 75 8.03 -13.15 10.50
CA SER A 75 7.97 -14.62 10.72
C SER A 75 9.13 -15.16 11.57
N GLY A 76 10.22 -14.40 11.71
CA GLY A 76 11.35 -14.72 12.60
C GLY A 76 11.43 -13.87 13.85
N TYR A 77 10.60 -12.84 13.98
CA TYR A 77 10.72 -11.81 15.01
C TYR A 77 10.02 -12.16 16.33
N ASP A 78 10.69 -11.87 17.42
CA ASP A 78 10.09 -11.85 18.75
C ASP A 78 9.91 -10.40 19.20
N TRP A 79 8.67 -9.92 19.23
CA TRP A 79 8.35 -8.54 19.58
C TRP A 79 8.85 -8.14 20.99
N LYS A 80 9.09 -9.11 21.87
CA LYS A 80 9.63 -8.87 23.22
C LYS A 80 11.09 -8.44 23.21
N ASP A 81 11.83 -8.70 22.14
CA ASP A 81 13.22 -8.22 22.00
C ASP A 81 13.26 -6.71 21.73
N GLY A 82 12.18 -6.14 21.17
CA GLY A 82 12.04 -4.73 20.83
C GLY A 82 11.28 -3.89 21.88
N ILE A 83 11.14 -4.34 23.15
CA ILE A 83 10.50 -3.57 24.20
C ILE A 83 11.40 -3.45 25.47
N GLY A 84 11.13 -2.44 26.30
CA GLY A 84 11.90 -2.17 27.53
C GLY A 84 13.32 -1.69 27.24
N ASN A 85 14.21 -1.81 28.22
CA ASN A 85 15.57 -1.27 28.15
C ASN A 85 16.62 -2.31 27.73
N ASN A 86 16.30 -3.59 27.73
CA ASN A 86 17.24 -4.67 27.39
C ASN A 86 17.03 -5.10 25.93
N ARG A 87 17.58 -4.29 25.00
CA ARG A 87 17.49 -4.54 23.56
C ARG A 87 18.55 -5.54 23.14
N LYS A 88 18.12 -6.65 22.57
CA LYS A 88 19.01 -7.73 22.14
C LYS A 88 19.31 -7.60 20.66
N ARG A 89 20.61 -7.54 20.32
CA ARG A 89 21.02 -7.67 18.91
C ARG A 89 20.84 -9.11 18.48
N LYS A 90 20.16 -9.33 17.38
CA LYS A 90 19.87 -10.65 16.80
C LYS A 90 20.13 -10.69 15.30
N LEU A 91 20.50 -11.88 14.83
CA LEU A 91 20.52 -12.12 13.39
C LEU A 91 19.09 -12.23 12.88
N ASP A 92 18.74 -11.36 11.94
CA ASP A 92 17.55 -11.54 11.13
C ASP A 92 17.88 -12.44 9.93
N LEU A 93 17.20 -13.59 9.89
CA LEU A 93 17.43 -14.59 8.87
C LEU A 93 16.68 -14.30 7.58
N ALA A 94 15.62 -13.50 7.64
CA ALA A 94 14.84 -13.12 6.47
C ALA A 94 15.67 -12.28 5.48
N TRP A 95 16.34 -11.26 6.00
CA TRP A 95 17.09 -10.31 5.18
C TRP A 95 18.62 -10.46 5.31
N GLY A 96 19.09 -11.34 6.19
CA GLY A 96 20.52 -11.63 6.37
C GLY A 96 21.29 -10.48 7.01
N VAL A 97 20.68 -9.80 7.96
CA VAL A 97 21.21 -8.60 8.63
C VAL A 97 21.27 -8.80 10.16
N THR A 98 21.90 -7.88 10.86
CA THR A 98 21.87 -7.80 12.33
C THR A 98 20.85 -6.75 12.76
N GLU A 99 19.75 -7.19 13.37
CA GLU A 99 18.75 -6.32 13.97
C GLU A 99 19.22 -5.84 15.34
N THR A 100 19.21 -4.53 15.57
CA THR A 100 19.65 -3.92 16.84
C THR A 100 18.55 -3.83 17.87
N ASN A 101 17.28 -3.87 17.43
CA ASN A 101 16.09 -3.71 18.27
C ASN A 101 16.00 -2.35 19.00
N GLU A 102 16.72 -1.33 18.56
CA GLU A 102 16.65 0.02 19.14
C GLU A 102 15.26 0.64 18.94
N VAL A 103 14.65 0.40 17.78
CA VAL A 103 13.26 0.71 17.50
C VAL A 103 12.45 -0.57 17.60
N GLY A 104 11.40 -0.55 18.39
CA GLY A 104 10.45 -1.64 18.48
C GLY A 104 9.01 -1.12 18.51
N LEU A 105 8.10 -1.95 19.01
CA LEU A 105 6.66 -1.67 19.01
C LEU A 105 6.31 -0.32 19.65
N ASN A 106 6.91 0.01 20.78
CA ASN A 106 6.59 1.22 21.53
C ASN A 106 7.08 2.48 20.82
N GLU A 107 8.29 2.45 20.30
CA GLU A 107 8.92 3.53 19.55
C GLU A 107 8.14 3.76 18.24
N PHE A 108 7.79 2.69 17.54
CA PHE A 108 7.01 2.78 16.32
C PHE A 108 5.61 3.36 16.55
N ALA A 109 4.93 2.93 17.63
CA ALA A 109 3.64 3.50 18.00
C ALA A 109 3.73 5.00 18.35
N SER A 110 4.85 5.45 18.92
CA SER A 110 5.12 6.87 19.19
C SER A 110 5.38 7.63 17.89
N TRP A 111 6.20 7.08 16.99
CA TRP A 111 6.44 7.65 15.67
C TRP A 111 5.15 7.80 14.86
N ALA A 112 4.31 6.78 14.83
CA ALA A 112 3.05 6.79 14.11
C ALA A 112 2.11 7.93 14.57
N LYS A 113 2.07 8.19 15.90
CA LYS A 113 1.32 9.34 16.44
C LYS A 113 1.87 10.68 15.94
N LYS A 114 3.21 10.82 15.88
CA LYS A 114 3.87 12.04 15.38
C LYS A 114 3.64 12.25 13.88
N ALA A 115 3.65 11.17 13.10
CA ALA A 115 3.37 11.17 11.68
C ALA A 115 1.85 11.25 11.35
N ASN A 116 0.99 11.31 12.37
CA ASN A 116 -0.47 11.31 12.23
C ASN A 116 -1.02 10.13 11.40
N THR A 117 -0.46 8.94 11.65
CA THR A 117 -0.83 7.69 10.99
C THR A 117 -1.25 6.62 12.00
N GLU A 118 -2.14 5.71 11.60
CA GLU A 118 -2.52 4.54 12.38
C GLU A 118 -1.49 3.41 12.18
N VAL A 119 -1.47 2.46 13.08
CA VAL A 119 -0.62 1.26 12.97
C VAL A 119 -1.47 0.06 12.55
N MET A 120 -1.02 -0.64 11.50
CA MET A 120 -1.45 -1.98 11.14
C MET A 120 -0.34 -2.95 11.56
N MET A 121 -0.60 -3.76 12.59
CA MET A 121 0.43 -4.59 13.21
C MET A 121 0.38 -6.02 12.67
N ALA A 122 1.51 -6.55 12.21
CA ALA A 122 1.64 -7.96 11.87
C ALA A 122 2.15 -8.78 13.07
N VAL A 123 1.59 -9.98 13.26
CA VAL A 123 2.02 -10.93 14.30
C VAL A 123 2.79 -12.10 13.68
N ASN A 124 3.75 -12.63 14.43
CA ASN A 124 4.54 -13.77 13.99
C ASN A 124 3.72 -15.08 14.08
N LEU A 125 3.24 -15.58 12.96
CA LEU A 125 2.67 -16.93 12.84
C LEU A 125 3.62 -17.93 12.17
N GLY A 126 4.85 -17.55 11.89
CA GLY A 126 5.91 -18.45 11.44
C GLY A 126 6.51 -19.24 12.62
N THR A 127 7.50 -18.66 13.27
CA THR A 127 8.25 -19.30 14.39
C THR A 127 7.53 -19.25 15.73
N LYS A 128 6.44 -18.45 15.86
CA LYS A 128 5.66 -18.31 17.09
C LYS A 128 4.29 -19.01 17.00
N ASN A 129 3.56 -19.04 18.08
CA ASN A 129 2.28 -19.71 18.22
C ASN A 129 1.11 -18.73 18.43
N PRO A 130 -0.16 -19.21 18.42
CA PRO A 130 -1.34 -18.36 18.64
C PRO A 130 -1.35 -17.58 19.96
N ASP A 131 -0.78 -18.13 21.04
CA ASP A 131 -0.72 -17.43 22.33
C ASP A 131 0.24 -16.23 22.28
N ASP A 132 1.31 -16.30 21.53
CA ASP A 132 2.21 -15.16 21.33
C ASP A 132 1.50 -13.99 20.60
N ALA A 133 0.64 -14.29 19.62
CA ALA A 133 -0.22 -13.30 18.96
C ALA A 133 -1.24 -12.69 19.94
N ARG A 134 -1.82 -13.47 20.86
CA ARG A 134 -2.66 -12.96 21.93
C ARG A 134 -1.89 -12.02 22.86
N GLN A 135 -0.68 -12.40 23.25
CA GLN A 135 0.15 -11.64 24.18
C GLN A 135 0.49 -10.24 23.69
N ILE A 136 0.80 -10.06 22.40
CA ILE A 136 1.08 -8.74 21.86
C ILE A 136 -0.18 -7.86 21.85
N VAL A 137 -1.38 -8.41 21.60
CA VAL A 137 -2.65 -7.66 21.72
C VAL A 137 -2.90 -7.25 23.16
N GLU A 138 -2.66 -8.14 24.13
CA GLU A 138 -2.80 -7.82 25.55
C GLU A 138 -1.84 -6.70 25.96
N TYR A 139 -0.57 -6.77 25.55
CA TYR A 139 0.41 -5.72 25.78
C TYR A 139 -0.05 -4.38 25.19
N CYS A 140 -0.51 -4.36 23.95
CA CYS A 140 -0.87 -3.13 23.24
C CYS A 140 -2.19 -2.52 23.70
N ASN A 141 -3.21 -3.35 23.93
CA ASN A 141 -4.61 -2.88 23.98
C ASN A 141 -5.26 -3.06 25.37
N HIS A 142 -4.77 -3.97 26.21
CA HIS A 142 -5.36 -4.13 27.53
C HIS A 142 -4.98 -2.98 28.45
N LYS A 143 -5.96 -2.47 29.23
CA LYS A 143 -5.79 -1.22 29.98
C LYS A 143 -4.72 -1.36 31.09
N SER A 144 -4.91 -2.28 32.02
CA SER A 144 -4.03 -2.51 33.18
C SER A 144 -4.49 -3.72 33.99
N GLY A 145 -3.66 -4.19 34.92
CA GLY A 145 -4.01 -5.24 35.88
C GLY A 145 -3.71 -6.66 35.40
N SER A 146 -3.02 -6.79 34.29
CA SER A 146 -2.42 -8.04 33.83
C SER A 146 -0.92 -7.87 33.65
N GLU A 147 -0.16 -8.99 33.69
CA GLU A 147 1.30 -8.96 33.56
C GLU A 147 1.78 -8.12 32.37
N LEU A 148 1.21 -8.32 31.18
CA LEU A 148 1.66 -7.64 29.97
C LEU A 148 1.19 -6.19 29.88
N SER A 149 -0.01 -5.87 30.34
CA SER A 149 -0.48 -4.47 30.39
C SER A 149 0.33 -3.66 31.41
N ASP A 150 0.65 -4.25 32.57
CA ASP A 150 1.44 -3.60 33.58
C ASP A 150 2.91 -3.49 33.16
N LEU A 151 3.42 -4.44 32.37
CA LEU A 151 4.74 -4.36 31.75
C LEU A 151 4.80 -3.16 30.76
N ARG A 152 3.78 -2.95 29.91
CA ARG A 152 3.70 -1.74 29.05
C ARG A 152 3.76 -0.46 29.89
N ILE A 153 2.98 -0.41 30.99
CA ILE A 153 2.97 0.76 31.88
C ILE A 153 4.36 0.98 32.50
N SER A 154 5.05 -0.08 32.92
CA SER A 154 6.41 0.01 33.48
C SER A 154 7.43 0.51 32.45
N HIS A 155 7.18 0.31 31.16
CA HIS A 155 7.99 0.85 30.06
C HIS A 155 7.66 2.33 29.75
N GLY A 156 6.80 2.99 30.54
CA GLY A 156 6.44 4.40 30.39
C GLY A 156 5.20 4.68 29.54
N TYR A 157 4.54 3.64 29.01
CA TYR A 157 3.33 3.77 28.18
C TYR A 157 2.07 3.48 29.00
N LYS A 158 1.61 4.48 29.75
CA LYS A 158 0.46 4.36 30.67
C LYS A 158 -0.82 3.95 29.95
N ASP A 159 -1.10 4.62 28.82
CA ASP A 159 -2.30 4.36 28.04
C ASP A 159 -2.04 3.23 27.01
N PRO A 160 -3.04 2.42 26.68
CA PRO A 160 -2.96 1.45 25.59
C PRO A 160 -2.57 2.10 24.25
N HIS A 161 -1.79 1.40 23.44
CA HIS A 161 -1.53 1.83 22.06
C HIS A 161 -2.80 1.81 21.19
N ASN A 162 -3.77 0.97 21.56
CA ASN A 162 -5.09 0.87 20.93
C ASN A 162 -5.01 0.56 19.42
N ILE A 163 -4.15 -0.38 19.05
CA ILE A 163 -3.97 -0.84 17.68
C ILE A 163 -5.20 -1.63 17.25
N LYS A 164 -5.84 -1.25 16.15
CA LYS A 164 -7.12 -1.82 15.73
C LYS A 164 -7.00 -2.82 14.57
N LEU A 165 -6.01 -2.71 13.71
CA LEU A 165 -5.85 -3.57 12.54
C LEU A 165 -4.61 -4.46 12.68
N TRP A 166 -4.79 -5.78 12.50
CA TRP A 166 -3.75 -6.77 12.72
C TRP A 166 -3.67 -7.80 11.60
N CYS A 167 -2.43 -8.11 11.15
CA CYS A 167 -2.18 -9.15 10.16
C CYS A 167 -1.80 -10.47 10.86
N LEU A 168 -2.44 -11.54 10.48
CA LEU A 168 -2.19 -12.90 10.99
C LEU A 168 -1.02 -13.56 10.23
N GLY A 169 0.19 -13.06 10.44
CA GLY A 169 1.41 -13.47 9.72
C GLY A 169 1.65 -12.65 8.46
N ASN A 170 2.55 -13.16 7.60
CA ASN A 170 2.93 -12.60 6.31
C ASN A 170 3.26 -13.69 5.32
N GLU A 171 2.68 -13.66 4.11
CA GLU A 171 3.03 -14.51 2.96
C GLU A 171 3.25 -16.00 3.29
N MET A 172 2.39 -16.54 4.14
CA MET A 172 2.60 -17.89 4.69
C MET A 172 2.47 -19.01 3.64
N ASP A 173 2.06 -18.69 2.41
CA ASP A 173 2.06 -19.55 1.23
C ASP A 173 3.40 -19.54 0.48
N GLY A 174 4.26 -18.54 0.71
CA GLY A 174 5.50 -18.30 -0.03
C GLY A 174 6.66 -19.19 0.45
N PRO A 175 7.34 -19.94 -0.43
CA PRO A 175 8.46 -20.79 -0.03
C PRO A 175 9.68 -20.03 0.49
N TRP A 176 9.75 -18.73 0.26
CA TRP A 176 10.78 -17.82 0.82
C TRP A 176 10.51 -17.42 2.25
N GLN A 177 9.27 -17.60 2.73
CA GLN A 177 8.86 -17.20 4.07
C GLN A 177 9.31 -18.23 5.12
N MET A 178 9.87 -17.77 6.24
CA MET A 178 10.20 -18.68 7.35
C MET A 178 8.95 -19.39 7.86
N CYS A 179 9.04 -20.74 7.95
CA CYS A 179 7.92 -21.58 8.36
C CYS A 179 6.68 -21.44 7.46
N ALA A 180 6.87 -21.28 6.14
CA ALA A 180 5.78 -21.36 5.17
C ALA A 180 4.96 -22.64 5.39
N MET A 181 3.66 -22.56 5.12
CA MET A 181 2.69 -23.59 5.48
C MET A 181 1.85 -24.02 4.28
N LYS A 182 1.27 -25.21 4.38
CA LYS A 182 0.17 -25.60 3.48
C LYS A 182 -1.11 -24.84 3.86
N PRO A 183 -2.05 -24.65 2.91
CA PRO A 183 -3.26 -23.85 3.14
C PRO A 183 -4.00 -24.19 4.44
N MET A 184 -4.26 -25.48 4.71
CA MET A 184 -4.99 -25.92 5.90
C MET A 184 -4.18 -25.74 7.20
N GLU A 185 -2.86 -25.91 7.14
CA GLU A 185 -1.98 -25.73 8.32
C GLU A 185 -2.00 -24.26 8.75
N TYR A 186 -1.86 -23.34 7.80
CA TYR A 186 -1.98 -21.92 8.06
C TYR A 186 -3.39 -21.54 8.54
N ALA A 187 -4.42 -21.97 7.83
CA ALA A 187 -5.81 -21.61 8.14
C ALA A 187 -6.19 -21.97 9.58
N ARG A 188 -5.85 -23.17 10.03
CA ARG A 188 -6.10 -23.59 11.43
C ARG A 188 -5.33 -22.76 12.43
N LYS A 189 -4.03 -22.52 12.19
CA LYS A 189 -3.18 -21.69 13.09
C LYS A 189 -3.70 -20.26 13.16
N ALA A 190 -4.04 -19.65 12.01
CA ALA A 190 -4.57 -18.30 11.93
C ALA A 190 -5.94 -18.18 12.62
N ASN A 191 -6.82 -19.16 12.45
CA ASN A 191 -8.13 -19.18 13.11
C ASN A 191 -8.01 -19.21 14.63
N GLU A 192 -7.11 -20.06 15.18
CA GLU A 192 -6.88 -20.10 16.63
C GLU A 192 -6.25 -18.80 17.15
N ALA A 193 -5.30 -18.22 16.42
CA ALA A 193 -4.74 -16.91 16.76
C ALA A 193 -5.83 -15.83 16.76
N ALA A 194 -6.67 -15.78 15.72
CA ALA A 194 -7.75 -14.83 15.59
C ALA A 194 -8.74 -14.87 16.77
N LYS A 195 -9.14 -16.07 17.18
CA LYS A 195 -10.01 -16.24 18.36
C LYS A 195 -9.38 -15.70 19.63
N LEU A 196 -8.12 -16.09 19.91
CA LEU A 196 -7.41 -15.66 21.11
C LEU A 196 -7.20 -14.14 21.13
N MET A 197 -6.84 -13.54 20.00
CA MET A 197 -6.67 -12.08 19.88
C MET A 197 -7.98 -11.34 20.12
N LYS A 198 -9.10 -11.78 19.50
CA LYS A 198 -10.43 -11.18 19.70
C LYS A 198 -11.02 -11.42 21.08
N TRP A 199 -10.60 -12.44 21.81
CA TRP A 199 -11.00 -12.61 23.20
C TRP A 199 -10.32 -11.61 24.14
N VAL A 200 -9.15 -11.09 23.77
CA VAL A 200 -8.49 -9.99 24.50
C VAL A 200 -9.14 -8.66 24.15
N ASP A 201 -9.31 -8.37 22.86
CA ASP A 201 -9.95 -7.14 22.37
C ASP A 201 -10.91 -7.45 21.19
N PRO A 202 -12.23 -7.57 21.44
CA PRO A 202 -13.20 -7.89 20.40
C PRO A 202 -13.38 -6.76 19.37
N SER A 203 -12.81 -5.58 19.58
CA SER A 203 -12.91 -4.44 18.69
C SER A 203 -11.84 -4.39 17.60
N ILE A 204 -10.88 -5.33 17.59
CA ILE A 204 -9.85 -5.39 16.55
C ILE A 204 -10.36 -6.01 15.26
N GLU A 205 -9.79 -5.55 14.16
CA GLU A 205 -9.99 -6.08 12.82
C GLU A 205 -8.80 -6.96 12.44
N LEU A 206 -9.06 -8.11 11.82
CA LEU A 206 -8.05 -9.11 11.51
C LEU A 206 -7.95 -9.39 10.02
N VAL A 207 -6.73 -9.43 9.52
CA VAL A 207 -6.36 -9.75 8.14
C VAL A 207 -5.70 -11.11 8.10
N ALA A 208 -6.29 -12.09 7.43
CA ALA A 208 -5.63 -13.36 7.14
C ALA A 208 -4.78 -13.26 5.88
N CYS A 209 -3.65 -13.99 5.80
CA CYS A 209 -2.85 -14.06 4.58
C CYS A 209 -3.66 -14.70 3.45
N GLY A 210 -3.77 -14.01 2.34
CA GLY A 210 -4.09 -14.56 1.04
C GLY A 210 -2.81 -14.93 0.28
N SER A 211 -2.90 -15.14 -1.03
CA SER A 211 -1.76 -15.47 -1.87
C SER A 211 -0.79 -14.29 -1.98
N SER A 212 0.50 -14.60 -1.88
CA SER A 212 1.60 -13.61 -1.97
C SER A 212 1.83 -13.07 -3.38
N ASN A 213 1.20 -13.65 -4.40
CA ASN A 213 0.98 -13.06 -5.73
C ASN A 213 0.00 -13.92 -6.53
N ILE A 214 -0.49 -13.39 -7.65
CA ILE A 214 -1.47 -14.06 -8.53
C ILE A 214 -0.93 -15.37 -9.14
N ASN A 215 0.40 -15.52 -9.27
CA ASN A 215 1.03 -16.68 -9.92
C ASN A 215 1.39 -17.79 -8.94
N MET A 216 1.00 -17.69 -7.66
CA MET A 216 1.27 -18.76 -6.71
C MET A 216 0.59 -20.07 -7.12
N PRO A 217 1.27 -21.22 -7.03
CA PRO A 217 0.67 -22.52 -7.39
C PRO A 217 -0.59 -22.87 -6.59
N THR A 218 -0.74 -22.26 -5.43
CA THR A 218 -1.87 -22.46 -4.51
C THR A 218 -2.99 -21.42 -4.69
N PHE A 219 -2.81 -20.43 -5.57
CA PHE A 219 -3.79 -19.37 -5.80
C PHE A 219 -5.19 -19.91 -6.04
N GLY A 220 -6.17 -19.30 -5.45
CA GLY A 220 -7.57 -19.71 -5.45
C GLY A 220 -7.87 -20.81 -4.41
N THR A 221 -7.09 -21.90 -4.37
CA THR A 221 -7.22 -22.95 -3.34
C THR A 221 -6.80 -22.44 -1.96
N TRP A 222 -5.77 -21.61 -1.92
CA TRP A 222 -5.32 -20.95 -0.67
C TRP A 222 -6.43 -20.10 -0.07
N GLU A 223 -6.96 -19.16 -0.85
CA GLU A 223 -8.02 -18.26 -0.40
C GLU A 223 -9.27 -19.04 0.05
N GLN A 224 -9.70 -19.99 -0.74
CA GLN A 224 -10.88 -20.81 -0.39
C GLN A 224 -10.67 -21.53 0.94
N THR A 225 -9.52 -22.19 1.13
CA THR A 225 -9.23 -22.98 2.35
C THR A 225 -9.15 -22.07 3.58
N VAL A 226 -8.44 -20.94 3.47
CA VAL A 226 -8.30 -19.98 4.57
C VAL A 226 -9.65 -19.38 4.95
N LEU A 227 -10.44 -18.97 3.96
CA LEU A 227 -11.76 -18.41 4.19
C LEU A 227 -12.74 -19.42 4.79
N GLU A 228 -12.73 -20.67 4.33
CA GLU A 228 -13.62 -21.70 4.88
C GLU A 228 -13.36 -21.95 6.37
N GLU A 229 -12.09 -21.88 6.81
CA GLU A 229 -11.69 -22.10 8.21
C GLU A 229 -11.80 -20.83 9.07
N CYS A 230 -11.37 -19.68 8.57
CA CYS A 230 -11.20 -18.46 9.37
C CYS A 230 -12.41 -17.50 9.29
N PHE A 231 -13.39 -17.72 8.43
CA PHE A 231 -14.45 -16.78 8.02
C PHE A 231 -15.08 -15.99 9.17
N ASP A 232 -15.38 -16.68 10.26
CA ASP A 232 -16.12 -16.08 11.39
C ASP A 232 -15.25 -15.12 12.20
N ASN A 233 -13.94 -15.31 12.20
CA ASN A 233 -13.00 -14.64 13.09
C ASN A 233 -12.15 -13.56 12.38
N ILE A 234 -12.14 -13.48 11.05
CA ILE A 234 -11.38 -12.48 10.28
C ILE A 234 -12.30 -11.47 9.61
N ASP A 235 -11.77 -10.32 9.25
CA ASP A 235 -12.49 -9.22 8.62
C ASP A 235 -12.00 -8.99 7.18
N TYR A 236 -10.75 -9.36 6.91
CA TYR A 236 -10.07 -9.20 5.62
C TYR A 236 -9.26 -10.45 5.24
N ILE A 237 -9.04 -10.59 3.92
CA ILE A 237 -7.98 -11.44 3.37
C ILE A 237 -6.97 -10.57 2.62
N SER A 238 -5.66 -10.85 2.76
CA SER A 238 -4.62 -10.05 2.12
C SER A 238 -4.36 -10.46 0.67
N LEU A 239 -3.81 -9.53 -0.10
CA LEU A 239 -3.23 -9.74 -1.43
C LEU A 239 -1.91 -8.98 -1.51
N HIS A 240 -0.93 -9.59 -2.21
CA HIS A 240 0.35 -8.94 -2.50
C HIS A 240 0.65 -9.01 -3.99
N GLN A 241 1.24 -7.96 -4.57
CA GLN A 241 1.67 -7.98 -5.95
C GLN A 241 2.73 -6.92 -6.24
N TYR A 242 3.82 -7.34 -6.86
CA TYR A 242 4.89 -6.48 -7.35
C TYR A 242 5.05 -6.64 -8.86
N TYR A 243 5.40 -5.56 -9.54
CA TYR A 243 5.69 -5.56 -10.97
C TYR A 243 7.08 -4.98 -11.27
N GLY A 244 7.66 -5.38 -12.39
CA GLY A 244 8.94 -4.85 -12.85
C GLY A 244 9.05 -4.85 -14.37
N ASN A 245 9.79 -3.88 -14.92
CA ASN A 245 10.07 -3.76 -16.34
C ASN A 245 11.48 -4.26 -16.69
N ARG A 246 11.77 -5.54 -16.38
CA ARG A 246 13.08 -6.15 -16.63
C ARG A 246 13.43 -6.27 -18.10
N ASP A 247 12.41 -6.35 -18.96
CA ASP A 247 12.56 -6.47 -20.43
C ASP A 247 12.62 -5.11 -21.14
N ASN A 248 12.49 -4.00 -20.39
CA ASN A 248 12.41 -2.64 -20.92
C ASN A 248 11.31 -2.47 -21.98
N ASP A 249 10.15 -3.10 -21.75
CA ASP A 249 8.94 -3.03 -22.58
C ASP A 249 7.88 -2.20 -21.85
N THR A 250 7.92 -0.88 -22.01
CA THR A 250 7.02 0.06 -21.36
C THR A 250 5.54 -0.24 -21.63
N ALA A 251 5.19 -0.64 -22.86
CA ALA A 251 3.80 -0.94 -23.22
C ALA A 251 3.25 -2.14 -22.44
N ASN A 252 4.01 -3.23 -22.38
CA ASN A 252 3.65 -4.42 -21.60
C ASN A 252 3.67 -4.15 -20.09
N PHE A 253 4.63 -3.35 -19.62
CA PHE A 253 4.73 -2.97 -18.22
C PHE A 253 3.52 -2.16 -17.74
N LEU A 254 3.08 -1.16 -18.49
CA LEU A 254 1.90 -0.36 -18.16
C LEU A 254 0.58 -1.14 -18.28
N ALA A 255 0.57 -2.26 -18.99
CA ALA A 255 -0.59 -3.16 -19.08
C ALA A 255 -0.77 -4.07 -17.85
N ARG A 256 0.22 -4.16 -16.94
CA ARG A 256 0.20 -5.05 -15.76
C ARG A 256 -1.00 -4.85 -14.84
N THR A 257 -1.65 -3.71 -14.85
CA THR A 257 -2.87 -3.50 -14.07
C THR A 257 -4.07 -4.30 -14.56
N VAL A 258 -4.01 -4.93 -15.73
CA VAL A 258 -4.99 -5.93 -16.17
C VAL A 258 -4.96 -7.16 -15.25
N ASP A 259 -3.76 -7.67 -14.91
CA ASP A 259 -3.60 -8.76 -13.94
C ASP A 259 -3.97 -8.31 -12.52
N PHE A 260 -3.61 -7.09 -12.15
CA PHE A 260 -3.92 -6.53 -10.84
C PHE A 260 -5.44 -6.47 -10.59
N ASP A 261 -6.19 -6.02 -11.59
CA ASP A 261 -7.66 -6.01 -11.58
C ASP A 261 -8.25 -7.43 -11.53
N ALA A 262 -7.71 -8.35 -12.34
CA ALA A 262 -8.15 -9.74 -12.38
C ALA A 262 -7.91 -10.45 -11.03
N PHE A 263 -6.77 -10.19 -10.37
CA PHE A 263 -6.45 -10.72 -9.05
C PHE A 263 -7.49 -10.29 -8.01
N ILE A 264 -7.77 -8.99 -7.92
CA ILE A 264 -8.77 -8.44 -7.00
C ILE A 264 -10.15 -9.08 -7.26
N ARG A 265 -10.61 -9.08 -8.51
CA ARG A 265 -11.93 -9.66 -8.87
C ARG A 265 -12.04 -11.14 -8.53
N THR A 266 -10.97 -11.90 -8.76
CA THR A 266 -10.96 -13.34 -8.45
C THR A 266 -11.10 -13.58 -6.96
N VAL A 267 -10.32 -12.86 -6.12
CA VAL A 267 -10.39 -13.02 -4.66
C VAL A 267 -11.73 -12.55 -4.10
N ILE A 268 -12.30 -11.45 -4.63
CA ILE A 268 -13.69 -11.03 -4.30
C ILE A 268 -14.67 -12.18 -4.56
N SER A 269 -14.57 -12.82 -5.72
CA SER A 269 -15.48 -13.91 -6.11
C SER A 269 -15.36 -15.13 -5.17
N ILE A 270 -14.13 -15.44 -4.72
CA ILE A 270 -13.89 -16.52 -3.75
C ILE A 270 -14.47 -16.15 -2.37
N CYS A 271 -14.30 -14.92 -1.92
CA CYS A 271 -14.92 -14.42 -0.68
C CYS A 271 -16.46 -14.58 -0.71
N ASP A 272 -17.08 -14.18 -1.82
CA ASP A 272 -18.52 -14.23 -1.99
C ASP A 272 -19.03 -15.67 -2.15
N TYR A 273 -18.27 -16.55 -2.81
CA TYR A 273 -18.54 -17.99 -2.87
C TYR A 273 -18.56 -18.61 -1.47
N VAL A 274 -17.54 -18.36 -0.64
CA VAL A 274 -17.47 -18.91 0.71
C VAL A 274 -18.59 -18.34 1.60
N ALA A 275 -18.88 -17.04 1.50
CA ALA A 275 -20.02 -16.43 2.19
C ALA A 275 -21.35 -17.11 1.82
N GLY A 276 -21.58 -17.37 0.51
CA GLY A 276 -22.75 -18.09 0.01
C GLY A 276 -22.82 -19.53 0.53
N LYS A 277 -21.70 -20.26 0.51
CA LYS A 277 -21.60 -21.63 1.05
C LYS A 277 -21.93 -21.71 2.55
N LYS A 278 -21.53 -20.69 3.30
CA LYS A 278 -21.79 -20.57 4.74
C LYS A 278 -23.18 -19.96 5.06
N HIS A 279 -23.96 -19.59 4.05
CA HIS A 279 -25.22 -18.86 4.21
C HIS A 279 -25.08 -17.60 5.08
N SER A 280 -23.93 -16.93 5.01
CA SER A 280 -23.59 -15.78 5.81
C SER A 280 -23.86 -14.46 5.05
N LYS A 281 -24.31 -13.43 5.78
CA LYS A 281 -24.39 -12.05 5.28
C LYS A 281 -23.11 -11.26 5.49
N LYS A 282 -22.14 -11.81 6.24
CA LYS A 282 -20.83 -11.20 6.47
C LYS A 282 -20.08 -11.09 5.16
N LYS A 283 -19.50 -9.92 4.90
CA LYS A 283 -18.58 -9.69 3.80
C LYS A 283 -17.15 -9.70 4.33
N ILE A 284 -16.31 -10.54 3.76
CA ILE A 284 -14.86 -10.42 3.94
C ILE A 284 -14.37 -9.43 2.92
N ASN A 285 -13.71 -8.36 3.38
CA ASN A 285 -13.12 -7.35 2.53
C ASN A 285 -11.66 -7.72 2.18
N LEU A 286 -11.04 -6.91 1.33
CA LEU A 286 -9.66 -7.13 0.89
C LEU A 286 -8.73 -6.11 1.54
N SER A 287 -7.54 -6.60 1.95
CA SER A 287 -6.39 -5.82 2.32
C SER A 287 -5.29 -6.06 1.29
N PHE A 288 -5.07 -5.10 0.40
CA PHE A 288 -3.96 -5.19 -0.55
C PHE A 288 -2.69 -4.62 0.11
N ASP A 289 -2.19 -5.31 1.13
CA ASP A 289 -1.25 -4.74 2.11
C ASP A 289 0.23 -4.86 1.75
N GLU A 290 0.54 -5.34 0.52
CA GLU A 290 1.80 -5.11 -0.17
C GLU A 290 1.58 -4.97 -1.68
N TRP A 291 1.96 -3.83 -2.24
CA TRP A 291 1.92 -3.60 -3.68
C TRP A 291 2.92 -2.50 -4.07
N ASN A 292 3.63 -2.67 -5.16
CA ASN A 292 4.50 -1.63 -5.74
C ASN A 292 5.13 -2.11 -7.06
N VAL A 293 5.99 -1.28 -7.61
CA VAL A 293 7.03 -1.64 -8.56
C VAL A 293 8.28 -2.07 -7.79
N TRP A 294 8.92 -3.15 -8.23
CA TRP A 294 10.16 -3.63 -7.62
C TRP A 294 11.01 -4.40 -8.65
N TYR A 295 12.12 -3.83 -9.11
CA TYR A 295 13.09 -4.48 -10.00
C TYR A 295 14.41 -3.73 -10.18
N HIS A 296 14.50 -2.44 -9.83
CA HIS A 296 15.68 -1.63 -10.10
C HIS A 296 16.90 -2.06 -9.27
N SER A 297 16.69 -2.55 -8.07
CA SER A 297 17.73 -3.04 -7.16
C SER A 297 17.95 -4.54 -7.22
N ASP A 298 17.43 -5.24 -8.23
CA ASP A 298 17.64 -6.66 -8.42
C ASP A 298 19.16 -6.98 -8.40
N ASN A 299 19.57 -7.90 -7.53
CA ASN A 299 20.97 -8.31 -7.36
C ASN A 299 21.94 -7.21 -6.86
N ALA A 300 21.46 -6.09 -6.33
CA ALA A 300 22.33 -5.12 -5.69
C ALA A 300 23.05 -5.76 -4.49
N PRO A 301 24.39 -5.68 -4.41
CA PRO A 301 25.13 -6.31 -3.35
C PRO A 301 24.98 -5.54 -2.04
N PHE A 302 24.94 -6.25 -0.92
CA PHE A 302 25.01 -5.66 0.43
C PHE A 302 25.90 -6.52 1.33
N GLU A 303 26.42 -5.91 2.40
CA GLU A 303 27.23 -6.62 3.37
C GLU A 303 26.32 -7.43 4.30
N ARG A 304 26.41 -8.76 4.18
CA ARG A 304 25.61 -9.67 5.00
C ARG A 304 25.98 -9.56 6.47
N TRP A 305 24.96 -9.59 7.33
CA TRP A 305 25.06 -9.45 8.79
C TRP A 305 25.47 -8.05 9.28
N SER A 306 25.59 -7.09 8.40
CA SER A 306 25.67 -5.68 8.81
C SER A 306 24.32 -5.20 9.34
N SER A 307 24.32 -4.04 10.02
CA SER A 307 23.08 -3.39 10.47
C SER A 307 22.65 -2.36 9.44
N ALA A 308 21.39 -2.39 9.05
CA ALA A 308 20.78 -1.43 8.13
C ALA A 308 21.60 -1.18 6.85
N PRO A 309 21.92 -2.20 6.05
CA PRO A 309 22.62 -2.00 4.78
C PRO A 309 21.70 -1.34 3.74
N HIS A 310 22.31 -0.81 2.68
CA HIS A 310 21.56 -0.40 1.49
C HIS A 310 20.99 -1.64 0.78
N GLN A 311 19.73 -1.94 1.03
CA GLN A 311 19.01 -3.09 0.48
C GLN A 311 17.73 -2.62 -0.18
N LEU A 312 17.44 -3.13 -1.39
CA LEU A 312 16.22 -2.85 -2.15
C LEU A 312 15.90 -1.35 -2.29
N GLU A 313 16.94 -0.54 -2.46
CA GLU A 313 16.81 0.89 -2.68
C GLU A 313 16.58 1.18 -4.17
N ASP A 314 15.39 0.88 -4.66
CA ASP A 314 14.97 1.17 -6.04
C ASP A 314 14.92 2.67 -6.28
N ILE A 315 15.44 3.12 -7.42
CA ILE A 315 15.29 4.50 -7.91
C ILE A 315 14.24 4.50 -9.00
N TYR A 316 13.13 5.16 -8.73
CA TYR A 316 11.96 5.15 -9.59
C TYR A 316 11.98 6.25 -10.65
N ASN A 317 11.49 5.89 -11.82
CA ASN A 317 11.37 6.79 -12.97
C ASN A 317 9.90 7.16 -13.29
N VAL A 318 9.66 7.85 -14.40
CA VAL A 318 8.31 8.28 -14.80
C VAL A 318 7.39 7.11 -15.13
N GLU A 319 7.86 6.06 -15.85
CA GLU A 319 6.98 4.92 -16.17
C GLU A 319 6.53 4.16 -14.92
N ASP A 320 7.39 4.08 -13.89
CA ASP A 320 7.02 3.50 -12.60
C ASP A 320 5.92 4.32 -11.91
N ALA A 321 6.04 5.65 -11.93
CA ALA A 321 5.03 6.54 -11.38
C ALA A 321 3.69 6.40 -12.12
N VAL A 322 3.72 6.23 -13.44
CA VAL A 322 2.52 6.03 -14.25
C VAL A 322 1.86 4.68 -13.92
N LEU A 323 2.64 3.61 -13.75
CA LEU A 323 2.10 2.31 -13.34
C LEU A 323 1.50 2.38 -11.92
N VAL A 324 2.20 3.00 -10.95
CA VAL A 324 1.68 3.21 -9.59
C VAL A 324 0.37 4.01 -9.63
N GLY A 325 0.28 5.02 -10.49
CA GLY A 325 -0.98 5.75 -10.72
C GLY A 325 -2.11 4.86 -11.24
N SER A 326 -1.82 3.94 -12.16
CA SER A 326 -2.79 2.98 -12.69
C SER A 326 -3.19 1.93 -11.64
N MET A 327 -2.26 1.48 -10.79
CA MET A 327 -2.57 0.60 -9.66
C MET A 327 -3.50 1.28 -8.65
N LEU A 328 -3.27 2.56 -8.32
CA LEU A 328 -4.15 3.36 -7.47
C LEU A 328 -5.56 3.51 -8.07
N ILE A 329 -5.67 3.76 -9.38
CA ILE A 329 -6.94 3.79 -10.10
C ILE A 329 -7.67 2.44 -9.94
N THR A 330 -6.96 1.34 -10.05
CA THR A 330 -7.53 0.00 -9.91
C THR A 330 -7.98 -0.28 -8.47
N LEU A 331 -7.21 0.08 -7.45
CA LEU A 331 -7.62 -0.03 -6.05
C LEU A 331 -8.87 0.79 -5.75
N LEU A 332 -8.95 2.02 -6.26
CA LEU A 332 -10.14 2.87 -6.13
C LEU A 332 -11.36 2.27 -6.85
N ARG A 333 -11.17 1.67 -8.03
CA ARG A 333 -12.25 1.00 -8.77
C ARG A 333 -12.96 -0.07 -7.93
N HIS A 334 -12.19 -0.73 -7.07
CA HIS A 334 -12.69 -1.77 -6.16
C HIS A 334 -12.91 -1.29 -4.71
N ALA A 335 -13.09 0.01 -4.49
CA ALA A 335 -13.26 0.59 -3.14
C ALA A 335 -14.50 0.07 -2.37
N ASP A 336 -15.43 -0.60 -3.05
CA ASP A 336 -16.53 -1.33 -2.40
C ASP A 336 -16.05 -2.55 -1.59
N ARG A 337 -14.91 -3.18 -1.97
CA ARG A 337 -14.36 -4.39 -1.34
C ARG A 337 -12.92 -4.22 -0.84
N VAL A 338 -12.07 -3.48 -1.53
CA VAL A 338 -10.73 -3.11 -1.03
C VAL A 338 -10.88 -1.99 -0.01
N LYS A 339 -10.53 -2.27 1.24
CA LYS A 339 -10.66 -1.32 2.35
C LYS A 339 -9.31 -0.89 2.94
N VAL A 340 -8.29 -1.68 2.71
CA VAL A 340 -6.91 -1.40 3.11
C VAL A 340 -6.01 -1.67 1.92
N ALA A 341 -5.01 -0.82 1.69
CA ALA A 341 -3.91 -1.10 0.79
C ALA A 341 -2.66 -0.40 1.31
N CYS A 342 -1.50 -1.08 1.24
CA CYS A 342 -0.25 -0.52 1.73
C CYS A 342 0.81 -0.55 0.62
N LEU A 343 1.22 0.64 0.18
CA LEU A 343 2.38 0.77 -0.70
C LEU A 343 3.62 0.26 0.03
N ALA A 344 4.29 -0.71 -0.52
CA ALA A 344 5.51 -1.29 0.04
C ALA A 344 6.75 -0.69 -0.66
N GLN A 345 7.60 0.09 0.03
CA GLN A 345 7.44 0.51 1.41
C GLN A 345 7.34 2.04 1.50
N LEU A 346 7.67 2.64 2.64
CA LEU A 346 7.48 4.08 2.84
C LEU A 346 8.77 4.88 2.68
N VAL A 347 9.89 4.37 3.21
CA VAL A 347 11.19 5.06 3.26
C VAL A 347 12.31 4.13 2.80
N ASN A 348 13.16 4.58 1.91
CA ASN A 348 14.36 3.96 1.33
C ASN A 348 14.09 2.65 0.56
N VAL A 349 13.50 1.67 1.19
CA VAL A 349 13.29 0.33 0.62
C VAL A 349 12.09 0.34 -0.31
N ILE A 350 12.33 0.19 -1.63
CA ILE A 350 11.28 0.26 -2.67
C ILE A 350 10.22 1.35 -2.37
N ALA A 351 10.67 2.57 -2.10
CA ALA A 351 9.88 3.56 -1.37
C ALA A 351 9.69 4.90 -2.12
N PRO A 352 8.62 5.65 -1.84
CA PRO A 352 8.42 7.00 -2.39
C PRO A 352 9.34 8.08 -1.77
N ILE A 353 9.96 7.79 -0.62
CA ILE A 353 10.84 8.73 0.11
C ILE A 353 12.22 8.12 0.24
N MET A 354 13.25 8.85 -0.20
CA MET A 354 14.64 8.46 -0.03
C MET A 354 15.36 9.40 0.94
N THR A 355 16.25 8.84 1.76
CA THR A 355 17.06 9.58 2.73
C THR A 355 18.54 9.32 2.53
N GLN A 356 19.37 10.32 2.85
CA GLN A 356 20.80 10.18 3.02
C GLN A 356 21.14 10.21 4.53
N ASN A 357 22.05 9.35 4.96
CA ASN A 357 22.51 9.36 6.35
C ASN A 357 23.18 10.69 6.68
N GLY A 358 22.73 11.38 7.73
CA GLY A 358 23.18 12.70 8.11
C GLY A 358 22.85 13.82 7.11
N GLY A 359 22.09 13.53 6.07
CA GLY A 359 21.77 14.42 4.96
C GLY A 359 20.29 14.54 4.65
N ASP A 360 19.95 15.09 3.50
CA ASP A 360 18.58 15.41 3.10
C ASP A 360 17.72 14.16 2.81
N ALA A 361 16.42 14.40 2.68
CA ALA A 361 15.45 13.47 2.14
C ALA A 361 14.80 14.06 0.89
N TYR A 362 14.43 13.20 -0.08
CA TYR A 362 13.73 13.66 -1.29
C TYR A 362 12.57 12.73 -1.66
N ARG A 363 11.68 13.25 -2.53
CA ARG A 363 10.52 12.55 -3.09
C ARG A 363 10.92 11.84 -4.38
N GLN A 364 10.74 10.53 -4.44
CA GLN A 364 10.82 9.77 -5.69
C GLN A 364 9.61 10.02 -6.59
N THR A 365 9.68 9.61 -7.84
CA THR A 365 8.61 9.84 -8.82
C THR A 365 7.27 9.25 -8.40
N ILE A 366 7.25 8.06 -7.76
CA ILE A 366 6.04 7.38 -7.29
C ILE A 366 5.36 8.09 -6.11
N PHE A 367 6.02 9.03 -5.45
CA PHE A 367 5.44 9.87 -4.40
C PHE A 367 4.24 10.67 -4.92
N PHE A 368 4.34 11.21 -6.11
CA PHE A 368 3.40 12.20 -6.62
C PHE A 368 2.03 11.63 -7.02
N PRO A 369 1.92 10.49 -7.75
CA PRO A 369 0.61 9.89 -8.03
C PRO A 369 -0.06 9.41 -6.74
N PHE A 370 0.71 8.88 -5.77
CA PHE A 370 0.19 8.49 -4.47
C PHE A 370 -0.35 9.69 -3.69
N GLN A 371 0.41 10.78 -3.58
CA GLN A 371 -0.01 12.02 -2.93
C GLN A 371 -1.30 12.57 -3.54
N ALA A 372 -1.37 12.65 -4.88
CA ALA A 372 -2.56 13.14 -5.58
C ALA A 372 -3.79 12.27 -5.24
N ALA A 373 -3.66 10.94 -5.31
CA ALA A 373 -4.74 10.02 -5.00
C ALA A 373 -5.12 10.05 -3.51
N SER A 374 -4.15 10.05 -2.59
CA SER A 374 -4.40 10.13 -1.16
C SER A 374 -5.11 11.42 -0.75
N LYS A 375 -4.77 12.54 -1.40
CA LYS A 375 -5.34 13.85 -1.08
C LYS A 375 -6.74 14.06 -1.69
N TYR A 376 -6.96 13.60 -2.91
CA TYR A 376 -8.16 13.93 -3.70
C TYR A 376 -9.03 12.74 -4.07
N GLY A 377 -8.67 11.52 -3.66
CA GLY A 377 -9.41 10.29 -3.91
C GLY A 377 -10.24 9.77 -2.73
N ARG A 378 -10.52 10.59 -1.71
CA ARG A 378 -11.20 10.16 -0.45
C ARG A 378 -12.71 10.45 -0.46
N GLY A 379 -13.43 9.94 -1.43
CA GLY A 379 -14.87 10.19 -1.54
C GLY A 379 -15.66 8.92 -1.84
N THR A 380 -16.67 9.06 -2.70
CA THR A 380 -17.41 7.95 -3.27
C THR A 380 -16.98 7.77 -4.72
N VAL A 381 -16.56 6.57 -5.07
CA VAL A 381 -16.20 6.25 -6.45
C VAL A 381 -17.45 6.31 -7.34
N LEU A 382 -17.32 6.91 -8.52
CA LEU A 382 -18.32 6.86 -9.57
C LEU A 382 -17.97 5.72 -10.54
N GLN A 383 -18.97 4.95 -10.97
CA GLN A 383 -18.76 3.98 -12.05
C GLN A 383 -18.27 4.73 -13.29
N THR A 384 -17.05 4.45 -13.70
CA THR A 384 -16.36 5.16 -14.77
C THR A 384 -16.21 4.24 -15.96
N ILE A 385 -16.72 4.66 -17.11
CA ILE A 385 -16.66 3.91 -18.37
C ILE A 385 -15.73 4.67 -19.32
N ALA A 386 -14.62 4.05 -19.68
CA ALA A 386 -13.70 4.57 -20.70
C ALA A 386 -13.87 3.81 -22.01
N ASN A 387 -14.11 4.52 -23.11
CA ASN A 387 -14.14 3.97 -24.46
C ASN A 387 -13.14 4.73 -25.32
N GLY A 388 -12.31 4.00 -26.06
CA GLY A 388 -11.28 4.63 -26.86
C GLY A 388 -10.37 3.61 -27.55
N PRO A 389 -9.22 4.03 -28.06
CA PRO A 389 -8.25 3.15 -28.65
C PRO A 389 -7.68 2.19 -27.61
N ALA A 390 -7.28 1.02 -28.08
CA ALA A 390 -6.59 -0.01 -27.31
C ALA A 390 -5.33 -0.47 -28.07
N TYR A 391 -4.47 -1.19 -27.40
CA TYR A 391 -3.27 -1.80 -27.95
C TYR A 391 -3.05 -3.21 -27.42
N ASP A 392 -2.30 -3.98 -28.18
CA ASP A 392 -1.88 -5.32 -27.78
C ASP A 392 -0.40 -5.32 -27.35
N THR A 393 -0.07 -6.20 -26.40
CA THR A 393 1.29 -6.46 -25.97
C THR A 393 1.61 -7.94 -26.13
N LYS A 394 2.81 -8.35 -25.73
CA LYS A 394 3.17 -9.78 -25.72
C LYS A 394 2.33 -10.62 -24.75
N GLU A 395 1.75 -10.02 -23.70
CA GLU A 395 1.01 -10.74 -22.67
C GLU A 395 -0.48 -10.36 -22.58
N TYR A 396 -0.87 -9.20 -23.12
CA TYR A 396 -2.23 -8.66 -22.98
C TYR A 396 -2.79 -8.21 -24.31
N SER A 397 -4.09 -8.42 -24.53
CA SER A 397 -4.85 -7.91 -25.68
C SER A 397 -5.88 -6.89 -25.24
N ASP A 398 -6.24 -5.99 -26.17
CA ASP A 398 -7.27 -4.96 -25.97
C ASP A 398 -7.02 -4.05 -24.76
N VAL A 399 -5.76 -3.73 -24.45
CA VAL A 399 -5.40 -2.84 -23.35
C VAL A 399 -5.83 -1.41 -23.66
N PRO A 400 -6.77 -0.80 -22.91
CA PRO A 400 -7.19 0.56 -23.18
C PRO A 400 -6.03 1.56 -23.04
N TYR A 401 -5.93 2.53 -23.94
CA TYR A 401 -4.98 3.65 -23.80
C TYR A 401 -5.19 4.38 -22.49
N ILE A 402 -6.46 4.67 -22.19
CA ILE A 402 -6.85 5.43 -20.99
C ILE A 402 -7.39 4.51 -19.91
N ASP A 403 -6.72 4.50 -18.78
CA ASP A 403 -7.21 3.94 -17.52
C ASP A 403 -7.69 5.09 -16.64
N SER A 404 -8.91 5.02 -16.11
CA SER A 404 -9.47 6.15 -15.38
C SER A 404 -10.45 5.75 -14.30
N ILE A 405 -10.58 6.63 -13.31
CA ILE A 405 -11.57 6.56 -12.24
C ILE A 405 -11.97 7.97 -11.79
N ALA A 406 -13.23 8.18 -11.52
CA ALA A 406 -13.72 9.41 -10.93
C ALA A 406 -14.19 9.19 -9.50
N VAL A 407 -13.90 10.17 -8.64
CA VAL A 407 -14.28 10.17 -7.22
C VAL A 407 -15.06 11.43 -6.90
N ASP A 408 -16.24 11.24 -6.34
CA ASP A 408 -17.07 12.31 -5.80
C ASP A 408 -16.66 12.61 -4.35
N ASN A 409 -16.06 13.79 -4.12
CA ASN A 409 -15.58 14.25 -2.82
C ASN A 409 -16.59 15.18 -2.12
N GLY A 410 -17.86 15.15 -2.50
CA GLY A 410 -18.89 16.07 -1.99
C GLY A 410 -19.02 17.33 -2.86
N ASP A 411 -18.18 18.31 -2.67
CA ASP A 411 -18.22 19.58 -3.44
C ASP A 411 -17.46 19.50 -4.78
N THR A 412 -16.65 18.50 -4.97
CA THR A 412 -15.80 18.32 -6.16
C THR A 412 -15.87 16.91 -6.72
N ILE A 413 -15.67 16.80 -8.04
CA ILE A 413 -15.38 15.54 -8.72
C ILE A 413 -13.89 15.56 -9.08
N THR A 414 -13.15 14.50 -8.68
CA THR A 414 -11.78 14.30 -9.13
C THR A 414 -11.73 13.15 -10.12
N LEU A 415 -11.23 13.40 -11.32
CA LEU A 415 -10.92 12.38 -12.33
C LEU A 415 -9.42 12.11 -12.31
N PHE A 416 -9.04 10.87 -12.04
CA PHE A 416 -7.69 10.35 -12.28
C PHE A 416 -7.69 9.62 -13.62
N ALA A 417 -6.66 9.85 -14.42
CA ALA A 417 -6.50 9.21 -15.71
C ALA A 417 -5.03 8.94 -16.00
N VAL A 418 -4.73 7.71 -16.42
CA VAL A 418 -3.43 7.30 -16.95
C VAL A 418 -3.55 7.12 -18.45
N ASN A 419 -2.68 7.75 -19.22
CA ASN A 419 -2.43 7.38 -20.61
C ASN A 419 -1.26 6.39 -20.65
N ARG A 420 -1.56 5.13 -20.98
CA ARG A 420 -0.57 4.04 -21.08
C ARG A 420 0.17 4.04 -22.42
N ALA A 421 -0.37 4.73 -23.42
CA ALA A 421 0.14 4.67 -24.77
C ALA A 421 1.30 5.64 -25.01
N ASN A 422 2.16 5.28 -25.95
CA ASN A 422 3.28 6.12 -26.40
C ASN A 422 2.84 7.20 -27.42
N GLU A 423 1.60 7.65 -27.35
CA GLU A 423 1.05 8.74 -28.17
C GLU A 423 0.04 9.56 -27.35
N PRO A 424 -0.11 10.87 -27.65
CA PRO A 424 -1.04 11.70 -26.92
C PRO A 424 -2.49 11.32 -27.23
N CYS A 425 -3.38 11.50 -26.23
CA CYS A 425 -4.80 11.23 -26.35
C CYS A 425 -5.61 12.45 -25.89
N ASP A 426 -6.76 12.71 -26.54
CA ASP A 426 -7.76 13.66 -26.06
C ASP A 426 -8.87 12.89 -25.34
N ILE A 427 -9.09 13.21 -24.05
CA ILE A 427 -10.16 12.63 -23.26
C ILE A 427 -11.39 13.54 -23.31
N ALA A 428 -12.45 13.07 -23.95
CA ALA A 428 -13.77 13.71 -23.88
C ALA A 428 -14.49 13.22 -22.63
N PHE A 429 -14.57 14.07 -21.58
CA PHE A 429 -15.19 13.73 -20.31
C PHE A 429 -16.66 14.11 -20.28
N LYS A 430 -17.52 13.13 -20.05
CA LYS A 430 -18.97 13.26 -19.93
C LYS A 430 -19.41 12.97 -18.50
N ALA A 431 -19.95 13.96 -17.80
CA ALA A 431 -20.41 13.85 -16.41
C ALA A 431 -21.92 14.02 -16.32
N GLY A 432 -22.68 12.95 -16.59
CA GLY A 432 -24.15 12.99 -16.55
C GLY A 432 -24.68 13.19 -15.13
N GLY A 433 -25.72 14.03 -15.00
CA GLY A 433 -26.33 14.35 -13.70
C GLY A 433 -25.53 15.32 -12.84
N PHE A 434 -24.43 15.90 -13.37
CA PHE A 434 -23.64 16.91 -12.70
C PHE A 434 -23.56 18.19 -13.54
N ASN A 435 -23.61 19.34 -12.87
CA ASN A 435 -23.14 20.59 -13.42
C ASN A 435 -21.74 20.85 -12.86
N LEU A 436 -20.73 20.92 -13.71
CA LEU A 436 -19.34 21.00 -13.32
C LEU A 436 -18.66 22.23 -13.90
N GLU A 437 -17.77 22.84 -13.12
CA GLU A 437 -16.79 23.82 -13.58
C GLU A 437 -15.38 23.30 -13.32
N TYR A 438 -14.49 23.41 -14.31
CA TYR A 438 -13.08 23.04 -14.15
C TYR A 438 -12.45 23.90 -13.05
N LEU A 439 -11.78 23.25 -12.10
CA LEU A 439 -11.14 23.90 -10.97
C LEU A 439 -9.62 23.99 -11.17
N ASP A 440 -8.97 22.84 -11.28
CA ASP A 440 -7.53 22.69 -11.53
C ASP A 440 -7.19 21.27 -11.97
N GLY A 441 -5.93 21.06 -12.32
CA GLY A 441 -5.41 19.74 -12.64
C GLY A 441 -3.89 19.70 -12.66
N SER A 442 -3.37 18.50 -12.50
CA SER A 442 -1.94 18.26 -12.55
C SER A 442 -1.61 16.94 -13.23
N CYS A 443 -0.40 16.82 -13.75
CA CYS A 443 0.08 15.61 -14.40
C CYS A 443 1.53 15.31 -14.01
N ILE A 444 1.91 14.03 -14.17
CA ILE A 444 3.27 13.56 -14.22
C ILE A 444 3.55 13.15 -15.66
N PHE A 445 4.55 13.77 -16.23
CA PHE A 445 5.02 13.53 -17.58
C PHE A 445 6.44 14.05 -17.75
N ASP A 446 7.26 13.32 -18.49
CA ASP A 446 8.54 13.77 -19.01
C ASP A 446 8.72 13.15 -20.42
N ASP A 447 9.44 13.82 -21.32
CA ASP A 447 9.75 13.29 -22.67
C ASP A 447 10.65 12.04 -22.59
N ASP A 448 11.44 11.94 -21.50
CA ASP A 448 12.19 10.75 -21.13
C ASP A 448 11.42 9.96 -20.06
N VAL A 449 10.79 8.86 -20.44
CA VAL A 449 10.03 8.00 -19.52
C VAL A 449 10.91 7.36 -18.43
N LYS A 450 12.25 7.43 -18.57
CA LYS A 450 13.24 6.97 -17.59
C LYS A 450 13.75 8.10 -16.70
N ALA A 451 13.19 9.31 -16.80
CA ALA A 451 13.52 10.43 -15.92
C ALA A 451 13.20 10.09 -14.47
N ASP A 452 14.11 10.39 -13.58
CA ASP A 452 14.03 10.13 -12.14
C ASP A 452 14.36 11.39 -11.30
N ASN A 453 14.17 11.29 -10.00
CA ASN A 453 14.66 12.24 -9.02
C ASN A 453 15.83 11.64 -8.27
N THR A 454 16.84 12.46 -7.98
CA THR A 454 18.04 12.10 -7.21
C THR A 454 18.33 13.14 -6.14
N PHE A 455 19.31 12.93 -5.26
CA PHE A 455 19.74 13.93 -4.29
C PHE A 455 20.27 15.19 -4.96
N GLU A 456 20.95 15.07 -6.12
CA GLU A 456 21.47 16.18 -6.89
C GLU A 456 20.38 16.94 -7.66
N ASN A 457 19.31 16.23 -8.06
CA ASN A 457 18.19 16.82 -8.80
C ASN A 457 16.83 16.29 -8.27
N PRO A 458 16.43 16.70 -7.05
CA PRO A 458 15.27 16.10 -6.36
C PRO A 458 13.91 16.55 -6.92
N ASN A 459 13.88 17.47 -7.88
CA ASN A 459 12.67 18.07 -8.42
C ASN A 459 12.57 17.99 -9.95
N ARG A 460 13.29 17.08 -10.61
CA ARG A 460 13.21 16.87 -12.07
C ARG A 460 11.81 16.44 -12.48
N VAL A 461 11.26 15.47 -11.77
CA VAL A 461 9.90 14.93 -11.98
C VAL A 461 9.03 15.33 -10.80
N GLY A 462 7.83 15.82 -11.10
CA GLY A 462 6.83 16.21 -10.10
C GLY A 462 5.50 16.53 -10.76
N LEU A 463 4.52 16.94 -9.95
CA LEU A 463 3.22 17.38 -10.46
C LEU A 463 3.37 18.72 -11.19
N LYS A 464 3.05 18.72 -12.48
CA LYS A 464 3.02 19.90 -13.35
C LYS A 464 1.57 20.23 -13.68
N PRO A 465 1.18 21.51 -13.91
CA PRO A 465 -0.17 21.85 -14.36
C PRO A 465 -0.51 21.14 -15.68
N VAL A 466 -1.74 20.65 -15.81
CA VAL A 466 -2.28 20.13 -17.08
C VAL A 466 -2.64 21.28 -18.03
N THR A 467 -2.76 20.97 -19.33
CA THR A 467 -3.45 21.88 -20.26
C THR A 467 -4.89 22.07 -19.79
N VAL A 468 -5.32 23.33 -19.68
CA VAL A 468 -6.68 23.67 -19.24
C VAL A 468 -7.70 23.03 -20.21
N PRO A 469 -8.66 22.23 -19.70
CA PRO A 469 -9.70 21.63 -20.55
C PRO A 469 -10.52 22.67 -21.31
N THR A 470 -10.91 22.34 -22.54
CA THR A 470 -11.90 23.11 -23.30
C THR A 470 -13.28 22.46 -23.18
N MET A 471 -14.34 23.29 -23.28
CA MET A 471 -15.73 22.81 -23.28
C MET A 471 -16.27 22.90 -24.72
N GLU A 472 -16.60 21.74 -25.29
CA GLU A 472 -17.22 21.66 -26.62
C GLU A 472 -18.38 20.65 -26.58
N ASP A 473 -19.53 20.99 -27.14
CA ASP A 473 -20.73 20.14 -27.20
C ASP A 473 -21.14 19.51 -25.83
N GLY A 474 -20.90 20.24 -24.72
CA GLY A 474 -21.21 19.80 -23.38
C GLY A 474 -20.23 18.76 -22.79
N LEU A 475 -19.07 18.59 -23.41
CA LEU A 475 -17.99 17.71 -22.96
C LEU A 475 -16.74 18.51 -22.65
N TYR A 476 -16.01 18.10 -21.61
CA TYR A 476 -14.66 18.60 -21.37
C TYR A 476 -13.64 17.82 -22.21
N HIS A 477 -12.91 18.53 -23.07
CA HIS A 477 -11.79 17.99 -23.83
C HIS A 477 -10.48 18.21 -23.09
N MET A 478 -9.82 17.13 -22.76
CA MET A 478 -8.63 17.10 -21.90
C MET A 478 -7.49 16.40 -22.64
N PRO A 479 -6.58 17.14 -23.29
CA PRO A 479 -5.41 16.55 -23.91
C PRO A 479 -4.45 16.02 -22.83
N VAL A 480 -4.05 14.76 -22.95
CA VAL A 480 -3.08 14.10 -22.07
C VAL A 480 -1.86 13.63 -22.86
N ASN A 481 -0.70 13.77 -22.25
CA ASN A 481 0.58 13.38 -22.84
C ASN A 481 0.71 11.84 -22.96
N PRO A 482 1.63 11.34 -23.82
CA PRO A 482 2.01 9.93 -23.80
C PRO A 482 2.55 9.54 -22.43
N VAL A 483 2.37 8.27 -22.02
CA VAL A 483 2.92 7.73 -20.77
C VAL A 483 2.83 8.73 -19.63
N SER A 484 1.61 9.03 -19.19
CA SER A 484 1.36 10.08 -18.20
C SER A 484 0.30 9.69 -17.18
N PHE A 485 0.48 10.16 -15.95
CA PHE A 485 -0.57 10.20 -14.94
C PHE A 485 -1.16 11.61 -14.90
N ASN A 486 -2.48 11.71 -14.86
CA ASN A 486 -3.20 12.97 -14.88
C ASN A 486 -4.29 12.99 -13.81
N MET A 487 -4.51 14.15 -13.21
CA MET A 487 -5.60 14.43 -12.30
C MET A 487 -6.30 15.71 -12.73
N PHE A 488 -7.63 15.67 -12.85
CA PHE A 488 -8.47 16.82 -13.14
C PHE A 488 -9.51 16.96 -12.03
N ARG A 489 -9.69 18.19 -11.51
CA ARG A 489 -10.70 18.46 -10.51
C ARG A 489 -11.75 19.42 -11.04
N PHE A 490 -12.98 19.13 -10.73
CA PHE A 490 -14.15 19.91 -11.13
C PHE A 490 -14.98 20.26 -9.90
N LYS A 491 -15.40 21.49 -9.80
CA LYS A 491 -16.33 21.95 -8.77
C LYS A 491 -17.76 21.68 -9.25
N LYS A 492 -18.62 21.22 -8.36
CA LYS A 492 -20.07 21.13 -8.57
C LYS A 492 -20.69 22.52 -8.43
N VAL A 493 -21.53 22.92 -9.38
CA VAL A 493 -22.21 24.22 -9.44
C VAL A 493 -23.72 24.07 -9.56
#